data_46005eae057d583ed49a0878d9af2349
#
_entry.id   46005eae057d583ed49a0878d9af2349
#
_cell.length_a   1.000
_cell.length_b   1.000
_cell.length_c   1.000
_cell.angle_alpha   90.00
_cell.angle_beta   90.00
_cell.angle_gamma   90.00
#
_symmetry.space_group_name_H-M   'P 1'
#
loop_
_entity.id
_entity.type
_entity.pdbx_description
1 polymer ?
#
loop_
_entity_poly.entity_id
_entity_poly.type
_entity_poly.pdbx_seq_one_letter_code
_entity_poly.pdbx_strand_id
1 'polypeptide(L)'
;MEKCSICKKMVFSDNSVEFKDGLVCDDCLQRVFNKTPHTLKESERQKFRNLTIEEWQKKSNDEEEERIIEANHEKEILAKKKNIIVSTCDIKQDYEIIAPVYFQVNNRGDQFSTLSKKYEDLFSTKEQLAQLSGDRITGWEVFQTLFITNAATIAHNQFDKAFFIAVEELKERAARLGADAVIGMRYDLDLDTNLFQYFYLQMYGTAVRYL
;
A
#
# COMPACT_ATOMS: atom_id res chain seq x y z
N MET A 1 0.50 -46.52 13.86
CA MET A 1 1.65 -45.97 13.13
C MET A 1 1.40 -46.13 11.63
N GLU A 2 1.44 -45.07 10.90
CA GLU A 2 1.25 -45.09 9.45
C GLU A 2 2.49 -44.54 8.74
N LYS A 3 2.59 -44.75 7.44
CA LYS A 3 3.71 -44.22 6.66
C LYS A 3 3.33 -42.90 6.02
N CYS A 4 4.25 -41.92 6.09
CA CYS A 4 4.10 -40.68 5.35
C CYS A 4 3.96 -40.96 3.84
N SER A 5 2.95 -40.37 3.20
CA SER A 5 2.67 -40.60 1.79
C SER A 5 3.78 -40.06 0.89
N ILE A 6 4.52 -39.03 1.33
CA ILE A 6 5.60 -38.40 0.57
C ILE A 6 6.95 -39.12 0.79
N CYS A 7 7.46 -39.19 2.04
CA CYS A 7 8.81 -39.71 2.31
C CYS A 7 8.84 -41.16 2.77
N LYS A 8 7.69 -41.80 2.97
CA LYS A 8 7.51 -43.19 3.40
C LYS A 8 8.03 -43.49 4.81
N LYS A 9 8.50 -42.50 5.58
CA LYS A 9 8.89 -42.70 7.01
C LYS A 9 7.65 -43.01 7.85
N MET A 10 7.86 -43.80 8.92
CA MET A 10 6.81 -44.04 9.91
C MET A 10 6.53 -42.76 10.69
N VAL A 11 5.27 -42.47 10.90
CA VAL A 11 4.83 -41.24 11.59
C VAL A 11 3.77 -41.56 12.64
N PHE A 12 3.72 -40.69 13.65
CA PHE A 12 2.67 -40.70 14.67
C PHE A 12 1.62 -39.67 14.30
N SER A 13 0.38 -39.90 14.69
CA SER A 13 -0.76 -39.00 14.41
C SER A 13 -0.52 -37.57 14.87
N ASP A 14 0.20 -37.39 15.99
CA ASP A 14 0.41 -36.06 16.61
C ASP A 14 1.37 -35.17 15.80
N ASN A 15 2.25 -35.78 14.99
CA ASN A 15 3.26 -35.11 14.16
C ASN A 15 2.97 -35.27 12.67
N SER A 16 1.71 -35.32 12.31
CA SER A 16 1.29 -35.50 10.93
C SER A 16 -0.02 -34.77 10.65
N VAL A 17 -0.28 -34.54 9.37
CA VAL A 17 -1.53 -33.99 8.87
C VAL A 17 -2.16 -35.00 7.93
N GLU A 18 -3.45 -35.25 8.13
CA GLU A 18 -4.26 -36.15 7.32
C GLU A 18 -4.75 -35.43 6.05
N PHE A 19 -4.49 -36.04 4.91
CA PHE A 19 -5.03 -35.69 3.60
C PHE A 19 -6.02 -36.75 3.16
N LYS A 20 -6.79 -36.50 2.12
CA LYS A 20 -7.75 -37.46 1.57
C LYS A 20 -7.10 -38.79 1.15
N ASP A 21 -5.85 -38.76 0.72
CA ASP A 21 -5.07 -39.87 0.17
C ASP A 21 -3.94 -40.34 1.10
N GLY A 22 -3.87 -39.86 2.34
CA GLY A 22 -2.94 -40.34 3.37
C GLY A 22 -2.37 -39.28 4.29
N LEU A 23 -1.41 -39.70 5.11
CA LEU A 23 -0.75 -38.88 6.11
C LEU A 23 0.52 -38.24 5.57
N VAL A 24 0.78 -37.00 5.94
CA VAL A 24 2.02 -36.27 5.65
C VAL A 24 2.70 -35.89 6.95
N CYS A 25 3.98 -36.26 7.12
CA CYS A 25 4.75 -35.93 8.31
C CYS A 25 5.14 -34.46 8.37
N ASP A 26 5.51 -34.00 9.56
CA ASP A 26 5.91 -32.61 9.81
C ASP A 26 7.03 -32.13 8.87
N ASP A 27 8.10 -32.91 8.72
CA ASP A 27 9.22 -32.56 7.81
C ASP A 27 8.77 -32.35 6.36
N CYS A 28 7.86 -33.20 5.87
CA CYS A 28 7.33 -33.08 4.52
C CYS A 28 6.34 -31.94 4.40
N LEU A 29 5.52 -31.72 5.43
CA LEU A 29 4.59 -30.61 5.47
C LEU A 29 5.33 -29.26 5.45
N GLN A 30 6.39 -29.15 6.25
CA GLN A 30 7.21 -27.95 6.28
C GLN A 30 7.97 -27.73 4.96
N ARG A 31 8.60 -28.78 4.44
CA ARG A 31 9.40 -28.69 3.21
C ARG A 31 8.58 -28.41 1.96
N VAL A 32 7.40 -29.02 1.84
CA VAL A 32 6.56 -28.91 0.63
C VAL A 32 5.54 -27.79 0.72
N PHE A 33 5.03 -27.52 1.92
CA PHE A 33 3.92 -26.58 2.13
C PHE A 33 4.27 -25.39 3.01
N ASN A 34 5.51 -25.32 3.52
CA ASN A 34 5.98 -24.30 4.47
C ASN A 34 5.05 -24.12 5.69
N LYS A 35 4.49 -25.23 6.17
CA LYS A 35 3.56 -25.28 7.31
C LYS A 35 4.00 -26.36 8.31
N THR A 36 3.65 -26.15 9.58
CA THR A 36 3.86 -27.16 10.63
C THR A 36 2.52 -27.60 11.23
N PRO A 37 2.35 -28.88 11.64
CA PRO A 37 1.10 -29.37 12.21
C PRO A 37 0.59 -28.55 13.38
N HIS A 38 1.51 -28.04 14.22
CA HIS A 38 1.17 -27.28 15.43
C HIS A 38 0.65 -25.86 15.15
N THR A 39 0.95 -25.28 13.99
CA THR A 39 0.49 -23.93 13.59
C THR A 39 -0.83 -23.95 12.84
N LEU A 40 -1.30 -25.14 12.42
CA LEU A 40 -2.52 -25.28 11.64
C LEU A 40 -3.77 -25.13 12.51
N LYS A 41 -4.67 -24.24 12.12
CA LYS A 41 -6.00 -24.12 12.69
C LYS A 41 -6.87 -25.32 12.28
N GLU A 42 -7.87 -25.67 13.08
CA GLU A 42 -8.76 -26.78 12.77
C GLU A 42 -9.49 -26.63 11.41
N SER A 43 -9.84 -25.40 11.05
CA SER A 43 -10.41 -25.10 9.74
C SER A 43 -9.47 -25.41 8.56
N GLU A 44 -8.16 -25.27 8.77
CA GLU A 44 -7.16 -25.63 7.76
C GLU A 44 -6.95 -27.14 7.71
N ARG A 45 -6.90 -27.82 8.87
CA ARG A 45 -6.85 -29.29 8.94
C ARG A 45 -8.02 -29.93 8.19
N GLN A 46 -9.21 -29.37 8.34
CA GLN A 46 -10.40 -29.85 7.62
C GLN A 46 -10.27 -29.67 6.10
N LYS A 47 -9.63 -28.60 5.64
CA LYS A 47 -9.34 -28.40 4.19
C LYS A 47 -8.37 -29.47 3.67
N PHE A 48 -7.34 -29.82 4.44
CA PHE A 48 -6.41 -30.89 4.06
C PHE A 48 -7.10 -32.25 3.90
N ARG A 49 -8.01 -32.62 4.81
CA ARG A 49 -8.77 -33.87 4.73
C ARG A 49 -9.64 -33.99 3.48
N ASN A 50 -10.03 -32.89 2.88
CA ASN A 50 -10.90 -32.86 1.71
C ASN A 50 -10.14 -32.86 0.37
N LEU A 51 -8.81 -32.73 0.40
CA LEU A 51 -7.96 -32.62 -0.79
C LEU A 51 -6.92 -33.74 -0.81
N THR A 52 -6.55 -34.19 -1.98
CA THR A 52 -5.38 -35.05 -2.17
C THR A 52 -4.10 -34.22 -1.99
N ILE A 53 -2.98 -34.91 -1.73
CA ILE A 53 -1.67 -34.27 -1.64
C ILE A 53 -1.32 -33.55 -2.94
N GLU A 54 -1.64 -34.14 -4.09
CA GLU A 54 -1.38 -33.56 -5.40
C GLU A 54 -2.24 -32.32 -5.67
N GLU A 55 -3.53 -32.37 -5.37
CA GLU A 55 -4.43 -31.21 -5.50
C GLU A 55 -3.98 -30.04 -4.61
N TRP A 56 -3.52 -30.36 -3.39
CA TRP A 56 -3.00 -29.34 -2.50
C TRP A 56 -1.68 -28.75 -2.99
N GLN A 57 -0.75 -29.57 -3.49
CA GLN A 57 0.51 -29.10 -4.05
C GLN A 57 0.27 -28.16 -5.23
N LYS A 58 -0.63 -28.54 -6.13
CA LYS A 58 -1.01 -27.68 -7.26
C LYS A 58 -1.56 -26.34 -6.77
N LYS A 59 -2.52 -26.38 -5.86
CA LYS A 59 -3.12 -25.16 -5.31
C LYS A 59 -2.11 -24.27 -4.59
N SER A 60 -1.18 -24.85 -3.83
CA SER A 60 -0.12 -24.09 -3.15
C SER A 60 0.85 -23.41 -4.14
N ASN A 61 1.17 -24.09 -5.25
CA ASN A 61 2.01 -23.53 -6.29
C ASN A 61 1.28 -22.39 -7.04
N ASP A 62 0.01 -22.58 -7.36
CA ASP A 62 -0.81 -21.55 -8.00
C ASP A 62 -0.92 -20.29 -7.12
N GLU A 63 -1.16 -20.45 -5.81
CA GLU A 63 -1.19 -19.35 -4.84
C GLU A 63 0.17 -18.64 -4.70
N GLU A 64 1.28 -19.36 -4.80
CA GLU A 64 2.62 -18.77 -4.74
C GLU A 64 2.96 -18.02 -6.04
N GLU A 65 2.59 -18.57 -7.19
CA GLU A 65 2.74 -17.90 -8.48
C GLU A 65 1.94 -16.59 -8.52
N GLU A 66 0.69 -16.61 -8.05
CA GLU A 66 -0.13 -15.39 -7.94
C GLU A 66 0.53 -14.33 -7.05
N ARG A 67 1.08 -14.72 -5.90
CA ARG A 67 1.81 -13.81 -4.99
C ARG A 67 3.05 -13.21 -5.65
N ILE A 68 3.81 -14.00 -6.40
CA ILE A 68 4.99 -13.53 -7.12
C ILE A 68 4.59 -12.53 -8.20
N ILE A 69 3.53 -12.82 -8.96
CA ILE A 69 2.99 -11.93 -9.98
C ILE A 69 2.54 -10.60 -9.35
N GLU A 70 1.77 -10.67 -8.25
CA GLU A 70 1.29 -9.48 -7.54
C GLU A 70 2.45 -8.64 -6.97
N ALA A 71 3.45 -9.30 -6.36
CA ALA A 71 4.63 -8.61 -5.83
C ALA A 71 5.47 -7.95 -6.94
N ASN A 72 5.58 -8.56 -8.11
CA ASN A 72 6.27 -7.97 -9.25
C ASN A 72 5.49 -6.78 -9.82
N HIS A 73 4.18 -6.92 -9.96
CA HIS A 73 3.31 -5.83 -10.40
C HIS A 73 3.37 -4.62 -9.46
N GLU A 74 3.37 -4.85 -8.13
CA GLU A 74 3.53 -3.78 -7.14
C GLU A 74 4.89 -3.08 -7.25
N LYS A 75 5.97 -3.82 -7.51
CA LYS A 75 7.30 -3.23 -7.78
C LYS A 75 7.31 -2.36 -9.03
N GLU A 76 6.64 -2.78 -10.09
CA GLU A 76 6.51 -1.99 -11.32
C GLU A 76 5.75 -0.69 -11.07
N ILE A 77 4.63 -0.76 -10.33
CA ILE A 77 3.87 0.42 -9.93
C ILE A 77 4.74 1.39 -9.12
N LEU A 78 5.49 0.91 -8.15
CA LEU A 78 6.38 1.73 -7.33
C LEU A 78 7.52 2.35 -8.15
N ALA A 79 8.07 1.62 -9.12
CA ALA A 79 9.08 2.15 -10.03
C ALA A 79 8.49 3.23 -10.94
N LYS A 80 7.30 3.01 -11.49
CA LYS A 80 6.59 4.00 -12.31
C LYS A 80 6.21 5.23 -11.52
N LYS A 81 5.73 5.08 -10.30
CA LYS A 81 5.36 6.15 -9.37
C LYS A 81 6.46 7.20 -9.20
N LYS A 82 7.72 6.78 -9.14
CA LYS A 82 8.88 7.69 -8.97
C LYS A 82 9.03 8.68 -10.12
N ASN A 83 8.59 8.31 -11.31
CA ASN A 83 8.71 9.10 -12.53
C ASN A 83 7.48 9.95 -12.83
N ILE A 84 6.38 9.77 -12.08
CA ILE A 84 5.15 10.53 -12.30
C ILE A 84 5.34 11.99 -11.89
N ILE A 85 5.11 12.87 -12.84
CA ILE A 85 5.08 14.30 -12.63
C ILE A 85 3.68 14.71 -12.17
N VAL A 86 3.61 15.50 -11.09
CA VAL A 86 2.36 16.15 -10.67
C VAL A 86 2.48 17.64 -10.93
N SER A 87 1.59 18.19 -11.72
CA SER A 87 1.60 19.58 -12.13
C SER A 87 0.24 20.25 -11.84
N THR A 88 0.29 21.49 -11.36
CA THR A 88 -0.90 22.35 -11.23
C THR A 88 -1.34 22.94 -12.57
N CYS A 89 -0.46 22.90 -13.56
CA CYS A 89 -0.69 23.41 -14.92
C CYS A 89 -0.79 22.26 -15.91
N ASP A 90 -1.16 22.61 -17.12
CA ASP A 90 -1.04 21.73 -18.27
C ASP A 90 0.43 21.50 -18.66
N ILE A 91 0.70 20.44 -19.39
CA ILE A 91 2.03 20.09 -19.91
C ILE A 91 2.09 20.40 -21.42
N LYS A 92 3.30 20.67 -21.89
CA LYS A 92 3.52 21.02 -23.32
C LYS A 92 3.61 19.81 -24.25
N GLN A 93 3.70 18.61 -23.69
CA GLN A 93 3.79 17.37 -24.44
C GLN A 93 2.39 16.87 -24.79
N ASP A 94 2.23 16.27 -25.97
CA ASP A 94 0.99 15.63 -26.37
C ASP A 94 0.69 14.43 -25.46
N TYR A 95 -0.56 14.31 -25.06
CA TYR A 95 -1.02 13.26 -24.14
C TYR A 95 -2.46 12.85 -24.41
N GLU A 96 -2.79 11.65 -23.93
CA GLU A 96 -4.16 11.18 -23.80
C GLU A 96 -4.62 11.26 -22.33
N ILE A 97 -5.87 11.64 -22.12
CA ILE A 97 -6.50 11.64 -20.81
C ILE A 97 -6.91 10.20 -20.46
N ILE A 98 -6.48 9.72 -19.31
CA ILE A 98 -6.85 8.38 -18.80
C ILE A 98 -8.06 8.48 -17.88
N ALA A 99 -7.94 9.21 -16.76
CA ALA A 99 -8.98 9.33 -15.77
C ALA A 99 -8.72 10.48 -14.78
N PRO A 100 -9.76 11.00 -14.11
CA PRO A 100 -9.56 11.81 -12.92
C PRO A 100 -8.98 10.95 -11.79
N VAL A 101 -8.09 11.54 -11.02
CA VAL A 101 -7.53 10.96 -9.80
C VAL A 101 -7.76 11.90 -8.63
N TYR A 102 -8.06 11.34 -7.47
CA TYR A 102 -8.27 12.15 -6.26
C TYR A 102 -7.77 11.37 -5.04
N PHE A 103 -7.43 12.09 -4.00
CA PHE A 103 -7.10 11.54 -2.69
C PHE A 103 -7.58 12.48 -1.59
N GLN A 104 -8.06 11.90 -0.50
CA GLN A 104 -8.51 12.64 0.67
C GLN A 104 -7.82 12.11 1.91
N VAL A 105 -7.34 13.02 2.73
CA VAL A 105 -6.72 12.71 4.01
C VAL A 105 -7.17 13.74 5.05
N ASN A 106 -7.33 13.28 6.27
CA ASN A 106 -7.52 14.15 7.43
C ASN A 106 -6.48 13.80 8.49
N ASN A 107 -6.19 14.73 9.38
CA ASN A 107 -5.25 14.50 10.48
C ASN A 107 -5.90 13.79 11.68
N ARG A 108 -7.11 13.28 11.55
CA ARG A 108 -7.87 12.60 12.58
C ARG A 108 -7.93 11.10 12.31
N GLY A 109 -7.55 10.29 13.30
CA GLY A 109 -7.71 8.84 13.25
C GLY A 109 -6.53 8.05 12.68
N ASP A 110 -6.74 6.74 12.51
CA ASP A 110 -5.69 5.77 12.21
C ASP A 110 -5.14 5.86 10.78
N GLN A 111 -5.93 6.36 9.84
CA GLN A 111 -5.52 6.49 8.45
C GLN A 111 -4.29 7.40 8.29
N PHE A 112 -4.32 8.58 8.91
CA PHE A 112 -3.20 9.52 8.85
C PHE A 112 -1.94 8.95 9.49
N SER A 113 -2.10 8.28 10.64
CA SER A 113 -1.00 7.62 11.34
C SER A 113 -0.37 6.51 10.47
N THR A 114 -1.20 5.68 9.84
CA THR A 114 -0.74 4.61 8.95
C THR A 114 -0.01 5.15 7.73
N LEU A 115 -0.56 6.18 7.08
CA LEU A 115 0.07 6.82 5.93
C LEU A 115 1.34 7.56 6.30
N SER A 116 1.38 8.22 7.47
CA SER A 116 2.59 8.87 7.97
C SER A 116 3.72 7.87 8.17
N LYS A 117 3.43 6.67 8.68
CA LYS A 117 4.41 5.57 8.79
C LYS A 117 4.84 5.05 7.41
N LYS A 118 3.89 4.86 6.48
CA LYS A 118 4.19 4.42 5.10
C LYS A 118 5.22 5.32 4.41
N TYR A 119 5.18 6.61 4.70
CA TYR A 119 6.03 7.63 4.07
C TYR A 119 7.12 8.20 4.99
N GLU A 120 7.38 7.59 6.16
CA GLU A 120 8.31 8.11 7.17
C GLU A 120 9.72 8.33 6.62
N ASP A 121 10.22 7.39 5.82
CA ASP A 121 11.54 7.48 5.18
C ASP A 121 11.67 8.70 4.25
N LEU A 122 10.56 9.13 3.64
CA LEU A 122 10.55 10.29 2.75
C LEU A 122 10.48 11.62 3.50
N PHE A 123 9.95 11.62 4.73
CA PHE A 123 9.93 12.80 5.58
C PHE A 123 11.28 13.09 6.27
N SER A 124 12.14 12.09 6.37
CA SER A 124 13.45 12.23 7.01
C SER A 124 14.44 13.06 6.19
N THR A 125 14.19 13.24 4.90
CA THR A 125 14.97 14.09 4.02
C THR A 125 14.41 15.52 4.05
N LYS A 126 14.97 16.38 4.94
CA LYS A 126 14.64 17.82 5.02
C LYS A 126 14.68 18.53 3.66
N GLU A 127 15.49 18.03 2.73
CA GLU A 127 15.62 18.54 1.36
C GLU A 127 14.36 18.34 0.52
N GLN A 128 13.62 17.26 0.71
CA GLN A 128 12.38 17.01 -0.04
C GLN A 128 11.21 17.86 0.48
N LEU A 129 11.15 18.10 1.79
CA LEU A 129 10.21 19.04 2.38
C LEU A 129 10.51 20.48 1.93
N ALA A 130 11.79 20.85 1.82
CA ALA A 130 12.20 22.16 1.28
C ALA A 130 11.86 22.31 -0.21
N GLN A 131 11.88 21.25 -1.00
CA GLN A 131 11.43 21.29 -2.41
C GLN A 131 9.92 21.45 -2.56
N LEU A 132 9.14 20.92 -1.63
CA LEU A 132 7.68 21.12 -1.60
C LEU A 132 7.31 22.51 -1.08
N SER A 133 8.10 23.09 -0.17
CA SER A 133 7.95 24.46 0.33
C SER A 133 8.60 25.52 -0.55
N GLY A 134 9.21 25.11 -1.67
CA GLY A 134 9.89 26.01 -2.61
C GLY A 134 8.95 27.04 -3.22
N ASP A 135 9.23 28.29 -2.95
CA ASP A 135 8.93 29.60 -3.57
C ASP A 135 7.58 29.87 -4.25
N ARG A 136 6.61 28.97 -4.29
CA ARG A 136 5.34 29.16 -5.00
C ARG A 136 4.07 28.72 -4.27
N ILE A 137 4.11 28.49 -2.99
CA ILE A 137 2.88 28.15 -2.25
C ILE A 137 2.33 29.43 -1.61
N THR A 138 1.72 30.25 -2.41
CA THR A 138 0.95 31.43 -1.96
C THR A 138 -0.19 31.09 -0.99
N GLY A 139 -0.66 29.84 -0.97
CA GLY A 139 -1.60 29.34 0.02
C GLY A 139 -1.01 29.19 1.42
N TRP A 140 0.29 29.00 1.53
CA TRP A 140 1.00 28.86 2.79
C TRP A 140 1.16 30.18 3.54
N GLU A 141 1.48 31.25 2.86
CA GLU A 141 1.57 32.58 3.47
C GLU A 141 0.22 33.01 4.07
N VAL A 142 -0.89 32.68 3.42
CA VAL A 142 -2.24 32.92 3.93
C VAL A 142 -2.49 32.09 5.20
N PHE A 143 -2.03 30.84 5.26
CA PHE A 143 -2.18 29.98 6.41
C PHE A 143 -1.32 30.46 7.60
N GLN A 144 -0.08 30.86 7.39
CA GLN A 144 0.78 31.42 8.43
C GLN A 144 0.21 32.72 9.03
N THR A 145 -0.43 33.56 8.23
CA THR A 145 -0.98 34.84 8.69
C THR A 145 -2.21 34.65 9.57
N LEU A 146 -2.93 33.53 9.43
CA LEU A 146 -4.14 33.24 10.21
C LEU A 146 -3.90 32.54 11.55
N PHE A 147 -2.69 32.00 11.82
CA PHE A 147 -2.48 31.06 12.93
C PHE A 147 -1.19 31.25 13.71
N ILE A 148 -1.09 32.35 14.47
CA ILE A 148 0.06 32.61 15.36
C ILE A 148 -0.22 32.08 16.77
N THR A 149 -0.21 30.76 16.97
CA THR A 149 -0.19 30.15 18.32
C THR A 149 0.51 28.78 18.30
N ASN A 150 0.94 28.25 19.45
CA ASN A 150 1.62 26.95 19.58
C ASN A 150 0.84 25.77 19.00
N ALA A 151 -0.48 25.82 18.99
CA ALA A 151 -1.34 24.83 18.30
C ALA A 151 -1.15 24.86 16.78
N ALA A 152 -0.85 26.03 16.20
CA ALA A 152 -0.59 26.21 14.80
C ALA A 152 0.67 25.50 14.31
N THR A 153 1.72 25.39 15.14
CA THR A 153 2.97 24.72 14.74
C THR A 153 2.76 23.21 14.60
N ILE A 154 1.92 22.60 15.44
CA ILE A 154 1.59 21.16 15.36
C ILE A 154 0.70 20.89 14.14
N ALA A 155 -0.32 21.71 13.95
CA ALA A 155 -1.20 21.63 12.80
C ALA A 155 -0.46 21.84 11.48
N HIS A 156 0.52 22.73 11.46
CA HIS A 156 1.42 23.00 10.36
C HIS A 156 2.21 21.75 9.93
N ASN A 157 2.94 21.15 10.85
CA ASN A 157 3.70 19.93 10.56
C ASN A 157 2.81 18.78 10.07
N GLN A 158 1.58 18.72 10.56
CA GLN A 158 0.61 17.71 10.14
C GLN A 158 0.06 18.02 8.73
N PHE A 159 -0.17 19.29 8.42
CA PHE A 159 -0.65 19.70 7.11
C PHE A 159 0.40 19.43 6.03
N ASP A 160 1.65 19.82 6.25
CA ASP A 160 2.73 19.54 5.30
C ASP A 160 2.88 18.05 5.03
N LYS A 161 2.82 17.23 6.08
CA LYS A 161 2.81 15.76 5.94
C LYS A 161 1.60 15.29 5.14
N ALA A 162 0.40 15.80 5.45
CA ALA A 162 -0.81 15.42 4.74
C ALA A 162 -0.77 15.79 3.27
N PHE A 163 -0.26 16.99 2.96
CA PHE A 163 -0.10 17.45 1.58
C PHE A 163 0.87 16.56 0.81
N PHE A 164 2.02 16.26 1.39
CA PHE A 164 2.98 15.32 0.81
C PHE A 164 2.39 13.94 0.58
N ILE A 165 1.72 13.39 1.59
CA ILE A 165 1.02 12.10 1.49
C ILE A 165 0.02 12.13 0.34
N ALA A 166 -0.78 13.20 0.23
CA ALA A 166 -1.78 13.32 -0.82
C ALA A 166 -1.15 13.34 -2.22
N VAL A 167 -0.04 14.04 -2.41
CA VAL A 167 0.72 14.03 -3.67
C VAL A 167 1.23 12.62 -4.00
N GLU A 168 1.83 11.94 -3.02
CA GLU A 168 2.36 10.60 -3.22
C GLU A 168 1.28 9.54 -3.50
N GLU A 169 0.13 9.67 -2.86
CA GLU A 169 -1.03 8.81 -3.13
C GLU A 169 -1.66 9.09 -4.50
N LEU A 170 -1.68 10.36 -4.95
CA LEU A 170 -2.09 10.67 -6.33
C LEU A 170 -1.14 10.05 -7.36
N LYS A 171 0.17 10.14 -7.15
CA LYS A 171 1.16 9.47 -8.01
C LYS A 171 0.95 7.96 -8.06
N GLU A 172 0.69 7.34 -6.91
CA GLU A 172 0.45 5.91 -6.84
C GLU A 172 -0.81 5.50 -7.60
N ARG A 173 -1.90 6.25 -7.45
CA ARG A 173 -3.14 6.02 -8.21
C ARG A 173 -2.93 6.20 -9.71
N ALA A 174 -2.21 7.23 -10.11
CA ALA A 174 -1.86 7.46 -11.50
C ALA A 174 -0.97 6.33 -12.06
N ALA A 175 0.02 5.86 -11.29
CA ALA A 175 0.86 4.73 -11.67
C ALA A 175 0.06 3.45 -11.91
N ARG A 176 -0.90 3.15 -11.02
CA ARG A 176 -1.81 1.98 -11.15
C ARG A 176 -2.69 2.06 -12.41
N LEU A 177 -3.02 3.26 -12.86
CA LEU A 177 -3.75 3.51 -14.11
C LEU A 177 -2.83 3.48 -15.35
N GLY A 178 -1.52 3.31 -15.18
CA GLY A 178 -0.56 3.34 -16.27
C GLY A 178 -0.24 4.74 -16.79
N ALA A 179 -0.59 5.79 -16.04
CA ALA A 179 -0.32 7.18 -16.40
C ALA A 179 1.16 7.54 -16.27
N ASP A 180 1.56 8.63 -16.94
CA ASP A 180 2.91 9.18 -16.89
C ASP A 180 2.95 10.52 -16.14
N ALA A 181 1.79 11.21 -16.02
CA ALA A 181 1.67 12.46 -15.27
C ALA A 181 0.27 12.63 -14.67
N VAL A 182 0.19 13.53 -13.68
CA VAL A 182 -1.06 14.13 -13.18
C VAL A 182 -1.01 15.62 -13.46
N ILE A 183 -1.95 16.13 -14.24
CA ILE A 183 -2.05 17.53 -14.62
C ILE A 183 -3.26 18.22 -13.98
N GLY A 184 -3.23 19.53 -13.93
CA GLY A 184 -4.31 20.33 -13.37
C GLY A 184 -4.58 20.03 -11.91
N MET A 185 -3.54 19.64 -11.16
CA MET A 185 -3.66 19.30 -9.74
C MET A 185 -4.19 20.50 -8.96
N ARG A 186 -5.21 20.24 -8.16
CA ARG A 186 -5.81 21.18 -7.22
C ARG A 186 -6.03 20.51 -5.88
N TYR A 187 -6.25 21.32 -4.86
CA TYR A 187 -6.64 20.83 -3.55
C TYR A 187 -7.67 21.74 -2.91
N ASP A 188 -8.53 21.15 -2.10
CA ASP A 188 -9.46 21.83 -1.23
C ASP A 188 -9.10 21.50 0.23
N LEU A 189 -9.18 22.50 1.08
CA LEU A 189 -8.90 22.39 2.51
C LEU A 189 -10.13 22.82 3.30
N ASP A 190 -10.69 21.90 4.05
CA ASP A 190 -11.74 22.17 5.01
C ASP A 190 -11.16 22.12 6.43
N LEU A 191 -11.41 23.16 7.22
CA LEU A 191 -10.92 23.32 8.58
C LEU A 191 -12.09 23.17 9.57
N ASP A 192 -11.96 22.25 10.52
CA ASP A 192 -12.87 22.22 11.64
C ASP A 192 -12.66 23.44 12.53
N THR A 193 -13.65 24.36 12.51
CA THR A 193 -13.58 25.67 13.20
C THR A 193 -13.65 25.58 14.73
N ASN A 194 -13.94 24.40 15.27
CA ASN A 194 -14.10 24.19 16.73
C ASN A 194 -12.81 24.00 17.49
N LEU A 195 -11.69 24.52 17.07
CA LEU A 195 -10.41 24.63 17.80
C LEU A 195 -9.20 24.53 16.85
N PHE A 196 -9.38 24.57 15.53
CA PHE A 196 -8.31 24.53 14.51
C PHE A 196 -7.38 23.31 14.60
N GLN A 197 -7.85 22.23 15.21
CA GLN A 197 -7.04 21.03 15.42
C GLN A 197 -7.18 20.02 14.30
N TYR A 198 -8.26 20.11 13.52
CA TYR A 198 -8.59 19.12 12.50
C TYR A 198 -8.77 19.77 11.14
N PHE A 199 -8.28 19.07 10.14
CA PHE A 199 -8.49 19.47 8.75
C PHE A 199 -8.81 18.26 7.87
N TYR A 200 -9.47 18.55 6.76
CA TYR A 200 -9.69 17.63 5.66
C TYR A 200 -9.01 18.23 4.43
N LEU A 201 -8.01 17.52 3.91
CA LEU A 201 -7.35 17.85 2.68
C LEU A 201 -7.84 16.91 1.59
N GLN A 202 -8.43 17.46 0.55
CA GLN A 202 -8.79 16.75 -0.67
C GLN A 202 -7.91 17.27 -1.82
N MET A 203 -7.24 16.34 -2.51
CA MET A 203 -6.39 16.66 -3.65
C MET A 203 -6.86 15.87 -4.86
N TYR A 204 -6.90 16.52 -6.03
CA TYR A 204 -7.39 15.92 -7.26
C TYR A 204 -6.65 16.47 -8.48
N GLY A 205 -6.71 15.72 -9.58
CA GLY A 205 -6.11 16.05 -10.85
C GLY A 205 -6.53 15.08 -11.94
N THR A 206 -5.92 15.20 -13.10
CA THR A 206 -6.18 14.33 -14.26
C THR A 206 -4.96 13.51 -14.58
N ALA A 207 -5.09 12.18 -14.53
CA ALA A 207 -4.05 11.25 -14.94
C ALA A 207 -3.98 11.20 -16.47
N VAL A 208 -2.79 11.36 -17.03
CA VAL A 208 -2.52 11.38 -18.46
C VAL A 208 -1.36 10.48 -18.84
N ARG A 209 -1.36 10.00 -20.09
CA ARG A 209 -0.27 9.24 -20.70
C ARG A 209 0.31 10.05 -21.86
N TYR A 210 1.62 10.09 -21.97
CA TYR A 210 2.31 10.70 -23.11
C TYR A 210 2.09 9.90 -24.39
N LEU A 211 1.94 10.60 -25.49
CA LEU A 211 1.83 10.03 -26.84
C LEU A 211 3.17 9.83 -27.50
#